data_18cd58b648b93c1db9b8c7c946c5cbd7
#
_entry.id   18cd58b648b93c1db9b8c7c946c5cbd7
#
_cell.length_a   1.000
_cell.length_b   1.000
_cell.length_c   1.000
_cell.angle_alpha   90.00
_cell.angle_beta   90.00
_cell.angle_gamma   90.00
#
_symmetry.space_group_name_H-M   'P 1'
#
loop_
_entity.id
_entity.type
_entity.pdbx_description
1 polymer ?
#
loop_
_entity_poly.entity_id
_entity_poly.type
_entity_poly.pdbx_seq_one_letter_code
_entity_poly.pdbx_strand_id
1 'polypeptide(L)'
;ILDRLDEVTDENPARICLLAGVNDMLEDAQVAKEEVWRRYEMLLTAIREKMPQVDLTISTTIPLNPMTKFYPGVNEKVAYLNSQLKANAQKYGYSLVEVAPILSDKNNDLSSKHTCDGIHLLPSAYHMWKELL
;
A
#
# COMPACT_ATOMS: atom_id res chain seq x y z
N ILE A 1 -7.25 1.01 9.57
CA ILE A 1 -6.22 0.04 10.03
C ILE A 1 -5.74 0.42 11.43
N LEU A 2 -5.36 1.68 11.64
CA LEU A 2 -4.80 2.13 12.94
C LEU A 2 -5.72 1.80 14.12
N ASP A 3 -7.02 2.04 14.00
CA ASP A 3 -8.02 1.77 15.04
C ASP A 3 -8.19 0.26 15.38
N ARG A 4 -7.69 -0.61 14.51
CA ARG A 4 -7.74 -2.06 14.64
C ARG A 4 -6.36 -2.69 14.79
N LEU A 5 -5.34 -1.90 15.06
CA LEU A 5 -3.97 -2.39 15.14
C LEU A 5 -3.81 -3.42 16.28
N ASP A 6 -4.52 -3.24 17.38
CA ASP A 6 -4.48 -4.14 18.52
C ASP A 6 -4.92 -5.58 18.15
N GLU A 7 -5.91 -5.73 17.26
CA GLU A 7 -6.33 -7.04 16.75
C GLU A 7 -5.18 -7.83 16.09
N VAL A 8 -4.21 -7.12 15.53
CA VAL A 8 -3.04 -7.74 14.90
C VAL A 8 -1.91 -7.93 15.90
N THR A 9 -1.65 -6.92 16.75
CA THR A 9 -0.50 -6.94 17.67
C THR A 9 -0.72 -7.88 18.86
N ASP A 10 -1.95 -8.06 19.31
CA ASP A 10 -2.30 -8.96 20.43
C ASP A 10 -2.04 -10.44 20.10
N GLU A 11 -2.09 -10.81 18.80
CA GLU A 11 -1.72 -12.13 18.30
C GLU A 11 -0.19 -12.38 18.29
N ASN A 12 0.60 -11.34 18.55
CA ASN A 12 2.07 -11.36 18.56
C ASN A 12 2.70 -12.04 17.32
N PRO A 13 2.37 -11.59 16.09
CA PRO A 13 2.86 -12.22 14.89
C PRO A 13 4.38 -12.07 14.74
N ALA A 14 5.05 -13.10 14.24
CA ALA A 14 6.48 -13.02 13.91
C ALA A 14 6.75 -12.11 12.70
N ARG A 15 5.77 -11.98 11.79
CA ARG A 15 5.86 -11.16 10.58
C ARG A 15 4.53 -10.45 10.30
N ILE A 16 4.62 -9.19 9.84
CA ILE A 16 3.50 -8.42 9.30
C ILE A 16 3.80 -8.09 7.83
N CYS A 17 2.87 -8.46 6.93
CA CYS A 17 2.88 -8.04 5.53
C CYS A 17 1.75 -7.02 5.32
N LEU A 18 2.10 -5.79 4.93
CA LEU A 18 1.16 -4.69 4.81
C LEU A 18 1.05 -4.21 3.36
N LEU A 19 -0.17 -4.10 2.85
CA LEU A 19 -0.55 -3.36 1.65
C LEU A 19 -1.74 -2.47 2.01
N ALA A 20 -1.55 -1.15 2.00
CA ALA A 20 -2.57 -0.20 2.41
C ALA A 20 -2.39 1.16 1.72
N GLY A 21 -3.37 2.08 1.90
CA GLY A 21 -3.30 3.48 1.51
C GLY A 21 -4.25 3.89 0.40
N VAL A 22 -4.65 3.00 -0.51
CA VAL A 22 -5.55 3.38 -1.61
C VAL A 22 -6.95 3.76 -1.11
N ASN A 23 -7.47 3.08 -0.09
CA ASN A 23 -8.81 3.36 0.43
C ASN A 23 -8.95 4.76 1.01
N ASP A 24 -7.92 5.28 1.69
CA ASP A 24 -7.93 6.67 2.17
C ASP A 24 -8.12 7.68 1.04
N MET A 25 -7.57 7.38 -0.15
CA MET A 25 -7.68 8.22 -1.34
C MET A 25 -9.02 8.05 -2.06
N LEU A 26 -9.68 6.89 -1.92
CA LEU A 26 -10.99 6.61 -2.50
C LEU A 26 -12.13 7.15 -1.65
N GLU A 27 -12.01 7.11 -0.32
CA GLU A 27 -12.99 7.61 0.63
C GLU A 27 -13.03 9.15 0.65
N ASP A 28 -11.86 9.79 0.50
CA ASP A 28 -11.73 11.25 0.44
C ASP A 28 -10.93 11.67 -0.81
N ALA A 29 -11.62 11.96 -1.89
CA ALA A 29 -11.01 12.40 -3.14
C ALA A 29 -10.21 13.71 -2.99
N GLN A 30 -10.49 14.53 -1.98
CA GLN A 30 -9.82 15.80 -1.70
C GLN A 30 -8.63 15.65 -0.74
N VAL A 31 -8.40 14.47 -0.16
CA VAL A 31 -7.28 14.28 0.76
C VAL A 31 -5.95 14.65 0.08
N ALA A 32 -5.14 15.45 0.75
CA ALA A 32 -3.80 15.79 0.25
C ALA A 32 -2.89 14.56 0.34
N LYS A 33 -2.00 14.41 -0.63
CA LYS A 33 -1.04 13.28 -0.66
C LYS A 33 -0.13 13.26 0.57
N GLU A 34 0.20 14.43 1.09
CA GLU A 34 1.01 14.60 2.30
C GLU A 34 0.25 14.10 3.55
N GLU A 35 -1.07 14.29 3.57
CA GLU A 35 -1.92 13.79 4.66
C GLU A 35 -2.04 12.26 4.61
N VAL A 36 -2.14 11.66 3.41
CA VAL A 36 -2.10 10.20 3.26
C VAL A 36 -0.79 9.64 3.81
N TRP A 37 0.33 10.25 3.46
CA TRP A 37 1.64 9.85 4.01
C TRP A 37 1.69 10.02 5.53
N ARG A 38 1.23 11.15 6.08
CA ARG A 38 1.20 11.39 7.52
C ARG A 38 0.44 10.31 8.28
N ARG A 39 -0.73 9.89 7.75
CA ARG A 39 -1.51 8.78 8.33
C ARG A 39 -0.75 7.46 8.26
N TYR A 40 -0.05 7.23 7.17
CA TYR A 40 0.80 6.04 7.02
C TYR A 40 1.98 6.05 8.00
N GLU A 41 2.63 7.19 8.21
CA GLU A 41 3.69 7.35 9.23
C GLU A 41 3.19 7.05 10.64
N MET A 42 1.98 7.51 10.97
CA MET A 42 1.35 7.19 12.27
C MET A 42 1.18 5.67 12.44
N LEU A 43 0.75 4.97 11.40
CA LEU A 43 0.62 3.50 11.42
C LEU A 43 1.98 2.82 11.62
N LEU A 44 3.01 3.24 10.86
CA LEU A 44 4.36 2.70 10.99
C LEU A 44 4.94 2.91 12.39
N THR A 45 4.76 4.11 12.93
CA THR A 45 5.19 4.46 14.29
C THR A 45 4.48 3.57 15.31
N ALA A 46 3.17 3.44 15.23
CA ALA A 46 2.39 2.62 16.15
C ALA A 46 2.77 1.12 16.08
N ILE A 47 3.04 0.59 14.88
CA ILE A 47 3.55 -0.79 14.73
C ILE A 47 4.89 -0.93 15.45
N ARG A 48 5.82 0.01 15.26
CA ARG A 48 7.15 -0.07 15.87
C ARG A 48 7.14 0.12 17.37
N GLU A 49 6.26 0.96 17.89
CA GLU A 49 6.07 1.14 19.35
C GLU A 49 5.53 -0.13 20.01
N LYS A 50 4.54 -0.79 19.38
CA LYS A 50 3.92 -2.01 19.93
C LYS A 50 4.77 -3.25 19.69
N MET A 51 5.44 -3.34 18.54
CA MET A 51 6.19 -4.51 18.08
C MET A 51 7.55 -4.09 17.49
N PRO A 52 8.51 -3.64 18.30
CA PRO A 52 9.78 -3.07 17.82
C PRO A 52 10.62 -4.05 16.99
N GLN A 53 10.48 -5.36 17.20
CA GLN A 53 11.28 -6.41 16.56
C GLN A 53 10.52 -7.21 15.49
N VAL A 54 9.24 -6.88 15.22
CA VAL A 54 8.47 -7.63 14.23
C VAL A 54 9.10 -7.52 12.83
N ASP A 55 9.17 -8.62 12.12
CA ASP A 55 9.56 -8.62 10.69
C ASP A 55 8.44 -7.93 9.89
N LEU A 56 8.69 -6.70 9.47
CA LEU A 56 7.71 -5.87 8.75
C LEU A 56 8.07 -5.80 7.28
N THR A 57 7.17 -6.27 6.45
CA THR A 57 7.24 -6.16 4.99
C THR A 57 6.11 -5.27 4.49
N ILE A 58 6.43 -4.25 3.70
CA ILE A 58 5.46 -3.34 3.10
C ILE A 58 5.48 -3.50 1.59
N SER A 59 4.32 -3.69 1.00
CA SER A 59 4.16 -3.68 -0.45
C SER A 59 3.78 -2.28 -0.93
N THR A 60 4.32 -1.85 -2.08
CA THR A 60 3.92 -0.59 -2.70
C THR A 60 2.44 -0.60 -3.02
N THR A 61 1.75 0.52 -2.74
CA THR A 61 0.33 0.70 -3.05
C THR A 61 0.12 0.62 -4.56
N ILE A 62 -0.89 -0.14 -4.97
CA ILE A 62 -1.17 -0.41 -6.39
C ILE A 62 -2.00 0.73 -6.96
N PRO A 63 -1.64 1.26 -8.14
CA PRO A 63 -2.41 2.31 -8.80
C PRO A 63 -3.76 1.80 -9.29
N LEU A 64 -4.65 2.70 -9.67
CA LEU A 64 -5.94 2.38 -10.28
C LEU A 64 -5.81 2.24 -11.80
N ASN A 65 -6.73 1.47 -12.41
CA ASN A 65 -6.92 1.48 -13.86
C ASN A 65 -7.90 2.61 -14.27
N PRO A 66 -7.70 3.28 -15.42
CA PRO A 66 -8.60 4.34 -15.92
C PRO A 66 -10.07 3.94 -16.11
N MET A 67 -10.40 2.63 -16.12
CA MET A 67 -11.79 2.17 -16.23
C MET A 67 -12.63 2.53 -15.00
N THR A 68 -12.02 2.78 -13.84
CA THR A 68 -12.76 3.17 -12.64
C THR A 68 -13.05 4.67 -12.60
N LYS A 69 -14.24 5.05 -12.10
CA LYS A 69 -14.63 6.45 -11.91
C LYS A 69 -13.77 7.21 -10.89
N PHE A 70 -13.05 6.49 -10.03
CA PHE A 70 -12.17 7.05 -9.00
C PHE A 70 -10.77 7.41 -9.50
N TYR A 71 -10.45 7.04 -10.74
CA TYR A 71 -9.11 7.20 -11.32
C TYR A 71 -8.53 8.63 -11.26
N PRO A 72 -9.32 9.71 -11.54
CA PRO A 72 -8.74 11.05 -11.59
C PRO A 72 -8.05 11.46 -10.29
N GLY A 73 -6.76 11.76 -10.37
CA GLY A 73 -5.94 12.29 -9.26
C GLY A 73 -5.46 11.26 -8.23
N VAL A 74 -6.00 10.03 -8.21
CA VAL A 74 -5.60 9.01 -7.24
C VAL A 74 -4.20 8.48 -7.54
N ASN A 75 -3.87 8.19 -8.81
CA ASN A 75 -2.57 7.62 -9.17
C ASN A 75 -1.38 8.55 -8.88
N GLU A 76 -1.57 9.88 -8.94
CA GLU A 76 -0.55 10.83 -8.47
C GLU A 76 -0.27 10.66 -6.97
N LYS A 77 -1.32 10.51 -6.17
CA LYS A 77 -1.20 10.28 -4.71
C LYS A 77 -0.55 8.93 -4.40
N VAL A 78 -0.91 7.89 -5.17
CA VAL A 78 -0.28 6.56 -5.07
C VAL A 78 1.21 6.64 -5.38
N ALA A 79 1.60 7.32 -6.47
CA ALA A 79 3.00 7.51 -6.83
C ALA A 79 3.77 8.25 -5.73
N TYR A 80 3.18 9.29 -5.15
CA TYR A 80 3.76 10.02 -4.03
C TYR A 80 3.92 9.11 -2.80
N LEU A 81 2.88 8.38 -2.39
CA LEU A 81 2.95 7.45 -1.26
C LEU A 81 4.05 6.40 -1.47
N ASN A 82 4.12 5.80 -2.66
CA ASN A 82 5.15 4.80 -2.98
C ASN A 82 6.56 5.39 -2.93
N SER A 83 6.75 6.65 -3.34
CA SER A 83 8.04 7.34 -3.20
C SER A 83 8.44 7.53 -1.73
N GLN A 84 7.47 7.87 -0.87
CA GLN A 84 7.70 8.01 0.57
C GLN A 84 8.00 6.65 1.22
N LEU A 85 7.28 5.59 0.85
CA LEU A 85 7.58 4.24 1.32
C LEU A 85 9.01 3.83 0.97
N LYS A 86 9.45 4.09 -0.26
CA LYS A 86 10.83 3.78 -0.69
C LYS A 86 11.87 4.59 0.09
N ALA A 87 11.64 5.89 0.27
CA ALA A 87 12.59 6.79 0.95
C ALA A 87 12.73 6.50 2.46
N ASN A 88 11.69 5.97 3.10
CA ASN A 88 11.62 5.81 4.55
C ASN A 88 11.77 4.36 5.04
N ALA A 89 12.04 3.39 4.17
CA ALA A 89 12.16 1.98 4.52
C ALA A 89 13.21 1.75 5.64
N GLN A 90 14.37 2.37 5.52
CA GLN A 90 15.43 2.28 6.53
C GLN A 90 15.03 2.95 7.86
N LYS A 91 14.38 4.13 7.81
CA LYS A 91 13.94 4.88 8.99
C LYS A 91 13.02 4.05 9.88
N TYR A 92 12.08 3.34 9.28
CA TYR A 92 11.09 2.52 9.99
C TYR A 92 11.45 1.03 10.04
N GLY A 93 12.56 0.62 9.44
CA GLY A 93 13.11 -0.73 9.53
C GLY A 93 12.25 -1.81 8.85
N TYR A 94 11.61 -1.52 7.71
CA TYR A 94 10.85 -2.51 6.96
C TYR A 94 11.51 -2.91 5.64
N SER A 95 11.18 -4.10 5.15
CA SER A 95 11.48 -4.52 3.79
C SER A 95 10.40 -4.00 2.84
N LEU A 96 10.81 -3.41 1.70
CA LEU A 96 9.87 -2.93 0.68
C LEU A 96 9.75 -3.94 -0.46
N VAL A 97 8.52 -4.29 -0.80
CA VAL A 97 8.18 -5.12 -1.97
C VAL A 97 7.54 -4.24 -3.04
N GLU A 98 8.22 -4.05 -4.16
CA GLU A 98 7.77 -3.20 -5.27
C GLU A 98 6.77 -3.95 -6.16
N VAL A 99 5.54 -4.19 -5.67
CA VAL A 99 4.50 -4.90 -6.42
C VAL A 99 3.82 -4.00 -7.48
N ALA A 100 3.71 -2.69 -7.24
CA ALA A 100 3.05 -1.78 -8.17
C ALA A 100 3.66 -1.81 -9.58
N PRO A 101 4.98 -1.75 -9.79
CA PRO A 101 5.57 -1.82 -11.13
C PRO A 101 5.26 -3.11 -11.89
N ILE A 102 5.08 -4.22 -11.20
CA ILE A 102 4.84 -5.54 -11.81
C ILE A 102 3.39 -5.66 -12.30
N LEU A 103 2.47 -5.00 -11.63
CA LEU A 103 1.04 -5.02 -11.96
C LEU A 103 0.62 -3.83 -12.85
N SER A 104 1.53 -2.88 -13.09
CA SER A 104 1.25 -1.69 -13.90
C SER A 104 1.47 -1.92 -15.39
N ASP A 105 0.80 -1.12 -16.20
CA ASP A 105 1.04 -1.00 -17.63
C ASP A 105 2.12 0.06 -17.93
N LYS A 106 2.33 0.34 -19.23
CA LYS A 106 3.31 1.34 -19.71
C LYS A 106 3.04 2.78 -19.27
N ASN A 107 1.82 3.07 -18.81
CA ASN A 107 1.41 4.39 -18.32
C ASN A 107 1.55 4.49 -16.79
N ASN A 108 2.03 3.45 -16.12
CA ASN A 108 2.04 3.28 -14.66
C ASN A 108 0.64 3.19 -14.02
N ASP A 109 -0.36 2.79 -14.79
CA ASP A 109 -1.70 2.47 -14.30
C ASP A 109 -1.82 0.97 -14.04
N LEU A 110 -2.72 0.55 -13.14
CA LEU A 110 -3.00 -0.87 -12.97
C LEU A 110 -3.42 -1.47 -14.31
N SER A 111 -2.69 -2.49 -14.76
CA SER A 111 -2.97 -3.13 -16.04
C SER A 111 -4.35 -3.79 -16.04
N SER A 112 -5.14 -3.59 -17.11
CA SER A 112 -6.43 -4.24 -17.30
C SER A 112 -6.38 -5.77 -17.30
N LYS A 113 -5.20 -6.37 -17.42
CA LYS A 113 -4.99 -7.82 -17.29
C LYS A 113 -5.13 -8.30 -15.83
N HIS A 114 -5.03 -7.39 -14.88
CA HIS A 114 -4.96 -7.70 -13.45
C HIS A 114 -6.17 -7.24 -12.66
N THR A 115 -7.15 -6.64 -13.33
CA THR A 115 -8.37 -6.13 -12.70
C THR A 115 -9.57 -6.22 -13.65
N CYS A 116 -10.78 -6.29 -13.09
CA CYS A 116 -12.04 -6.21 -13.88
C CYS A 116 -12.85 -4.95 -13.56
N ASP A 117 -12.53 -4.24 -12.49
CA ASP A 117 -13.23 -3.01 -12.06
C ASP A 117 -12.31 -1.78 -11.94
N GLY A 118 -11.03 -1.98 -12.17
CA GLY A 118 -10.00 -0.94 -12.08
C GLY A 118 -9.41 -0.72 -10.70
N ILE A 119 -9.83 -1.47 -9.69
CA ILE A 119 -9.42 -1.33 -8.29
C ILE A 119 -8.93 -2.67 -7.72
N HIS A 120 -9.81 -3.68 -7.76
CA HIS A 120 -9.56 -4.98 -7.15
C HIS A 120 -8.74 -5.88 -8.06
N LEU A 121 -7.84 -6.64 -7.47
CA LEU A 121 -6.95 -7.54 -8.20
C LEU A 121 -7.64 -8.86 -8.55
N LEU A 122 -7.35 -9.37 -9.75
CA LEU A 122 -7.67 -10.73 -10.13
C LEU A 122 -6.75 -11.75 -9.44
N PRO A 123 -7.17 -13.02 -9.30
CA PRO A 123 -6.36 -14.06 -8.65
C PRO A 123 -4.94 -14.20 -9.20
N SER A 124 -4.76 -14.02 -10.53
CA SER A 124 -3.43 -14.06 -11.16
C SER A 124 -2.47 -12.99 -10.62
N ALA A 125 -2.98 -11.79 -10.31
CA ALA A 125 -2.17 -10.72 -9.74
C ALA A 125 -1.73 -11.03 -8.30
N TYR A 126 -2.58 -11.69 -7.51
CA TYR A 126 -2.21 -12.17 -6.17
C TYR A 126 -1.12 -13.25 -6.22
N HIS A 127 -1.13 -14.12 -7.24
CA HIS A 127 -0.04 -15.07 -7.44
C HIS A 127 1.29 -14.37 -7.74
N MET A 128 1.28 -13.34 -8.62
CA MET A 128 2.48 -12.56 -8.91
C MET A 128 3.00 -11.82 -7.65
N TRP A 129 2.10 -11.26 -6.85
CA TRP A 129 2.46 -10.59 -5.61
C TRP A 129 3.05 -11.57 -4.59
N LYS A 130 2.46 -12.75 -4.44
CA LYS A 130 2.95 -13.80 -3.53
C LYS A 130 4.40 -14.21 -3.82
N GLU A 131 4.79 -14.28 -5.09
CA GLU A 131 6.16 -14.65 -5.48
C GLU A 131 7.22 -13.59 -5.07
N LEU A 132 6.78 -12.40 -4.66
CA LEU A 132 7.66 -11.32 -4.20
C LEU A 132 7.81 -11.28 -2.67
N LEU A 133 6.91 -11.94 -1.93
CA LEU A 133 6.90 -11.98 -0.47
C LEU A 133 7.78 -13.13 0.07
#